data_ae4587900a41d6eaf77fa512a5f945db
#
_entry.id   ae4587900a41d6eaf77fa512a5f945db
#
_cell.length_a   1.000
_cell.length_b   1.000
_cell.length_c   1.000
_cell.angle_alpha   90.00
_cell.angle_beta   90.00
_cell.angle_gamma   90.00
#
_symmetry.space_group_name_H-M   'P 1'
#
loop_
_entity.id
_entity.type
_entity.pdbx_description
1 polymer ?
#
loop_
_entity_poly.entity_id
_entity_poly.type
_entity_poly.pdbx_seq_one_letter_code
_entity_poly.pdbx_strand_id
1 'polypeptide(L)'
;RRFMAMPAYLGGRYQMAGMKWYGSNVDNKKKGLPRSILMMMLNDKDTGAPLALMSANLVSSYRTGGIPGVGAKYLARKDATTVSVIGPGVMGKTSLAAFLSVCPNLDTVKIKGRGRRSIDALIDFIKAEYPQVKNIEVCDSVEEAVKDSDIISFTTTVRDDEASFPYINEKWIKKGALISMPSAARFDDEFLANRCKLVVDNYKLYEAWEEEYPYPSYKEVQIIGTKFTDLKHEGKIKREDIIDIADIITGKHPGRESDDEIIVYSVGGMP
;
A
#
# COMPACT_ATOMS: atom_id res chain seq x y z
N ARG A 1 -16.76 3.21 13.49
CA ARG A 1 -17.39 3.80 12.28
C ARG A 1 -16.56 4.99 11.85
N ARG A 2 -16.40 5.18 10.55
CA ARG A 2 -15.64 6.32 10.01
C ARG A 2 -16.43 6.94 8.86
N PHE A 3 -16.57 8.26 8.88
CA PHE A 3 -17.17 9.05 7.79
C PHE A 3 -16.23 10.19 7.43
N MET A 4 -15.98 10.39 6.14
CA MET A 4 -15.04 11.42 5.67
C MET A 4 -15.57 12.04 4.38
N ALA A 5 -15.53 13.37 4.31
CA ALA A 5 -15.63 14.13 3.07
C ALA A 5 -14.22 14.45 2.60
N MET A 6 -13.89 14.12 1.36
CA MET A 6 -12.57 14.30 0.77
C MET A 6 -12.71 15.15 -0.51
N PRO A 7 -12.83 16.48 -0.38
CA PRO A 7 -12.85 17.37 -1.54
C PRO A 7 -11.46 17.45 -2.16
N ALA A 8 -11.42 17.63 -3.48
CA ALA A 8 -10.18 17.82 -4.22
C ALA A 8 -10.44 18.62 -5.49
N TYR A 9 -9.39 19.31 -5.95
CA TYR A 9 -9.32 19.90 -7.28
C TYR A 9 -8.10 19.35 -8.00
N LEU A 10 -8.31 18.83 -9.20
CA LEU A 10 -7.28 18.31 -10.05
C LEU A 10 -7.04 19.27 -11.21
N GLY A 11 -5.96 20.04 -11.13
CA GLY A 11 -5.59 21.05 -12.13
C GLY A 11 -4.97 20.47 -13.40
N GLY A 12 -4.10 21.28 -14.04
CA GLY A 12 -3.39 20.88 -15.26
C GLY A 12 -4.37 20.53 -16.39
N ARG A 13 -4.18 19.41 -17.03
CA ARG A 13 -5.04 18.93 -18.13
C ARG A 13 -6.44 18.48 -17.72
N TYR A 14 -6.66 18.18 -16.45
CA TYR A 14 -7.94 17.63 -15.98
C TYR A 14 -8.97 18.70 -15.65
N GLN A 15 -8.56 19.79 -14.99
CA GLN A 15 -9.44 20.91 -14.66
C GLN A 15 -10.76 20.46 -14.02
N MET A 16 -10.70 19.55 -13.01
CA MET A 16 -11.87 18.92 -12.42
C MET A 16 -11.92 19.12 -10.91
N ALA A 17 -13.04 19.58 -10.40
CA ALA A 17 -13.36 19.62 -8.97
C ALA A 17 -14.23 18.42 -8.60
N GLY A 18 -14.17 18.00 -7.34
CA GLY A 18 -15.04 16.93 -6.87
C GLY A 18 -14.83 16.58 -5.41
N MET A 19 -15.62 15.62 -4.96
CA MET A 19 -15.58 15.13 -3.60
C MET A 19 -15.81 13.63 -3.57
N LYS A 20 -15.01 12.90 -2.81
CA LYS A 20 -15.29 11.53 -2.40
C LYS A 20 -15.93 11.54 -1.02
N TRP A 21 -17.15 11.01 -0.90
CA TRP A 21 -17.76 10.68 0.37
C TRP A 21 -17.42 9.24 0.75
N TYR A 22 -16.82 9.06 1.92
CA TYR A 22 -16.38 7.77 2.42
C TYR A 22 -17.13 7.40 3.69
N GLY A 23 -17.86 6.28 3.67
CA GLY A 23 -18.43 5.63 4.83
C GLY A 23 -17.80 4.27 5.06
N SER A 24 -17.36 3.95 6.29
CA SER A 24 -16.78 2.65 6.62
C SER A 24 -17.24 2.15 7.99
N ASN A 25 -17.60 0.86 8.02
CA ASN A 25 -17.90 0.15 9.24
C ASN A 25 -17.48 -1.33 9.08
N VAL A 26 -16.65 -1.83 10.00
CA VAL A 26 -16.20 -3.23 10.01
C VAL A 26 -17.35 -4.22 10.14
N ASP A 27 -18.44 -3.83 10.82
CA ASP A 27 -19.63 -4.66 11.04
C ASP A 27 -20.54 -4.78 9.81
N ASN A 28 -20.31 -4.01 8.75
CA ASN A 28 -21.07 -4.12 7.51
C ASN A 28 -20.99 -5.54 6.93
N LYS A 29 -19.87 -6.22 7.10
CA LYS A 29 -19.68 -7.60 6.64
C LYS A 29 -20.70 -8.57 7.27
N LYS A 30 -21.10 -8.35 8.53
CA LYS A 30 -22.13 -9.14 9.22
C LYS A 30 -23.52 -8.96 8.60
N LYS A 31 -23.70 -7.86 7.86
CA LYS A 31 -24.96 -7.51 7.17
C LYS A 31 -24.91 -7.79 5.65
N GLY A 32 -23.87 -8.48 5.17
CA GLY A 32 -23.68 -8.72 3.74
C GLY A 32 -23.27 -7.48 2.92
N LEU A 33 -22.92 -6.37 3.57
CA LEU A 33 -22.52 -5.13 2.94
C LEU A 33 -20.99 -5.02 2.84
N PRO A 34 -20.45 -4.27 1.86
CA PRO A 34 -19.05 -3.93 1.81
C PRO A 34 -18.61 -3.19 3.08
N ARG A 35 -17.37 -3.42 3.55
CA ARG A 35 -16.81 -2.68 4.69
C ARG A 35 -16.90 -1.16 4.48
N SER A 36 -16.62 -0.71 3.26
CA SER A 36 -16.67 0.70 2.87
C SER A 36 -17.67 0.88 1.75
N ILE A 37 -18.46 1.93 1.84
CA ILE A 37 -19.43 2.37 0.84
C ILE A 37 -19.06 3.80 0.48
N LEU A 38 -18.75 4.03 -0.79
CA LEU A 38 -18.20 5.29 -1.26
C LEU A 38 -19.04 5.84 -2.41
N MET A 39 -19.18 7.16 -2.36
CA MET A 39 -19.77 7.95 -3.45
C MET A 39 -18.74 8.98 -3.91
N MET A 40 -18.82 9.36 -5.19
CA MET A 40 -18.03 10.44 -5.76
C MET A 40 -18.95 11.41 -6.48
N MET A 41 -18.75 12.69 -6.23
CA MET A 41 -19.39 13.78 -6.94
C MET A 41 -18.31 14.54 -7.71
N LEU A 42 -18.58 14.86 -8.97
CA LEU A 42 -17.77 15.74 -9.80
C LEU A 42 -18.51 17.04 -10.05
N ASN A 43 -17.77 18.13 -10.07
CA ASN A 43 -18.30 19.47 -10.27
C ASN A 43 -17.54 20.18 -11.39
N ASP A 44 -18.26 20.99 -12.12
CA ASP A 44 -17.66 21.99 -13.01
C ASP A 44 -16.85 23.00 -12.19
N LYS A 45 -15.62 23.25 -12.63
CA LYS A 45 -14.66 24.07 -11.87
C LYS A 45 -15.03 25.57 -11.84
N ASP A 46 -15.72 26.05 -12.86
CA ASP A 46 -16.00 27.47 -13.03
C ASP A 46 -17.34 27.87 -12.39
N THR A 47 -18.33 27.00 -12.50
CA THR A 47 -19.70 27.27 -12.04
C THR A 47 -20.04 26.57 -10.72
N GLY A 48 -19.30 25.54 -10.33
CA GLY A 48 -19.62 24.66 -9.20
C GLY A 48 -20.78 23.71 -9.47
N ALA A 49 -21.36 23.71 -10.68
CA ALA A 49 -22.49 22.85 -11.04
C ALA A 49 -22.11 21.37 -10.90
N PRO A 50 -22.98 20.52 -10.33
CA PRO A 50 -22.73 19.09 -10.25
C PRO A 50 -22.83 18.47 -11.65
N LEU A 51 -21.77 17.77 -12.05
CA LEU A 51 -21.65 17.08 -13.34
C LEU A 51 -21.99 15.60 -13.25
N ALA A 52 -21.64 14.96 -12.13
CA ALA A 52 -21.88 13.54 -11.92
C ALA A 52 -21.96 13.18 -10.44
N LEU A 53 -22.79 12.18 -10.13
CA LEU A 53 -22.81 11.48 -8.85
C LEU A 53 -22.74 9.98 -9.14
N MET A 54 -21.73 9.29 -8.59
CA MET A 54 -21.47 7.89 -8.92
C MET A 54 -21.02 7.08 -7.71
N SER A 55 -21.21 5.75 -7.76
CA SER A 55 -20.57 4.83 -6.81
C SER A 55 -19.05 4.84 -7.03
N ALA A 56 -18.29 4.96 -5.95
CA ALA A 56 -16.84 5.08 -6.00
C ALA A 56 -16.10 3.86 -5.44
N ASN A 57 -16.78 2.77 -5.11
CA ASN A 57 -16.14 1.59 -4.52
C ASN A 57 -15.08 0.99 -5.45
N LEU A 58 -15.41 0.80 -6.72
CA LEU A 58 -14.49 0.23 -7.72
C LEU A 58 -13.29 1.17 -7.96
N VAL A 59 -13.58 2.43 -8.26
CA VAL A 59 -12.55 3.47 -8.50
C VAL A 59 -11.61 3.58 -7.30
N SER A 60 -12.16 3.66 -6.08
CA SER A 60 -11.36 3.73 -4.86
C SER A 60 -10.49 2.50 -4.64
N SER A 61 -10.98 1.31 -4.97
CA SER A 61 -10.21 0.07 -4.84
C SER A 61 -9.01 0.05 -5.79
N TYR A 62 -9.23 0.36 -7.07
CA TYR A 62 -8.15 0.34 -8.08
C TYR A 62 -7.16 1.48 -7.89
N ARG A 63 -7.60 2.70 -7.53
CA ARG A 63 -6.66 3.80 -7.26
C ARG A 63 -5.77 3.49 -6.06
N THR A 64 -6.32 2.83 -5.00
CA THR A 64 -5.55 2.45 -3.81
C THR A 64 -4.53 1.35 -4.14
N GLY A 65 -4.92 0.33 -4.91
CA GLY A 65 -4.00 -0.70 -5.39
C GLY A 65 -2.99 -0.20 -6.42
N GLY A 66 -3.32 0.87 -7.16
CA GLY A 66 -2.42 1.48 -8.14
C GLY A 66 -1.18 2.15 -7.53
N ILE A 67 -1.29 2.71 -6.32
CA ILE A 67 -0.14 3.34 -5.64
C ILE A 67 0.98 2.33 -5.35
N PRO A 68 0.73 1.13 -4.77
CA PRO A 68 1.71 0.06 -4.71
C PRO A 68 2.32 -0.30 -6.07
N GLY A 69 1.52 -0.32 -7.14
CA GLY A 69 1.97 -0.58 -8.50
C GLY A 69 2.94 0.49 -9.02
N VAL A 70 2.67 1.77 -8.73
CA VAL A 70 3.62 2.85 -9.04
C VAL A 70 4.95 2.59 -8.33
N GLY A 71 4.91 2.27 -7.02
CA GLY A 71 6.12 1.88 -6.29
C GLY A 71 6.86 0.73 -6.96
N ALA A 72 6.17 -0.35 -7.31
CA ALA A 72 6.80 -1.51 -7.95
C ALA A 72 7.45 -1.16 -9.29
N LYS A 73 6.81 -0.32 -10.11
CA LYS A 73 7.36 0.11 -11.40
C LYS A 73 8.75 0.75 -11.27
N TYR A 74 8.99 1.51 -10.20
CA TYR A 74 10.23 2.29 -10.02
C TYR A 74 11.20 1.65 -9.02
N LEU A 75 10.70 0.82 -8.10
CA LEU A 75 11.48 0.31 -6.97
C LEU A 75 11.71 -1.20 -7.01
N ALA A 76 10.89 -1.99 -7.69
CA ALA A 76 11.12 -3.41 -7.82
C ALA A 76 12.33 -3.70 -8.72
N ARG A 77 12.98 -4.84 -8.48
CA ARG A 77 14.00 -5.38 -9.39
C ARG A 77 13.36 -5.68 -10.75
N LYS A 78 14.10 -5.47 -11.82
CA LYS A 78 13.61 -5.72 -13.19
C LYS A 78 13.41 -7.21 -13.50
N ASP A 79 14.14 -8.07 -12.81
CA ASP A 79 14.07 -9.52 -12.89
C ASP A 79 13.17 -10.16 -11.82
N ALA A 80 12.37 -9.38 -11.10
CA ALA A 80 11.44 -9.88 -10.09
C ALA A 80 10.46 -10.89 -10.68
N THR A 81 10.40 -12.09 -10.08
CA THR A 81 9.53 -13.19 -10.52
C THR A 81 8.47 -13.58 -9.51
N THR A 82 8.70 -13.29 -8.23
CA THR A 82 7.83 -13.72 -7.13
C THR A 82 7.24 -12.56 -6.38
N VAL A 83 5.91 -12.55 -6.23
CA VAL A 83 5.20 -11.58 -5.39
C VAL A 83 4.41 -12.29 -4.29
N SER A 84 4.48 -11.79 -3.06
CA SER A 84 3.62 -12.25 -1.97
C SER A 84 2.54 -11.24 -1.62
N VAL A 85 1.33 -11.75 -1.39
CA VAL A 85 0.16 -10.97 -0.94
C VAL A 85 -0.24 -11.45 0.46
N ILE A 86 0.05 -10.64 1.45
CA ILE A 86 -0.31 -10.89 2.85
C ILE A 86 -1.56 -10.08 3.16
N GLY A 87 -2.72 -10.74 3.12
CA GLY A 87 -4.04 -10.15 3.21
C GLY A 87 -4.78 -10.12 1.86
N PRO A 88 -5.31 -11.27 1.36
CA PRO A 88 -5.96 -11.42 0.05
C PRO A 88 -7.38 -10.82 0.01
N GLY A 89 -7.52 -9.58 0.48
CA GLY A 89 -8.75 -8.80 0.38
C GLY A 89 -8.79 -7.96 -0.90
N VAL A 90 -9.72 -6.98 -0.95
CA VAL A 90 -9.87 -6.08 -2.10
C VAL A 90 -8.55 -5.35 -2.40
N MET A 91 -7.87 -4.83 -1.38
CA MET A 91 -6.60 -4.13 -1.54
C MET A 91 -5.50 -5.08 -2.03
N GLY A 92 -5.40 -6.29 -1.48
CA GLY A 92 -4.46 -7.31 -1.96
C GLY A 92 -4.67 -7.67 -3.43
N LYS A 93 -5.93 -7.85 -3.82
CA LYS A 93 -6.32 -8.12 -5.21
C LYS A 93 -5.90 -6.97 -6.15
N THR A 94 -6.23 -5.73 -5.82
CA THR A 94 -5.95 -4.57 -6.69
C THR A 94 -4.47 -4.20 -6.72
N SER A 95 -3.74 -4.39 -5.61
CA SER A 95 -2.28 -4.23 -5.58
C SER A 95 -1.59 -5.30 -6.44
N LEU A 96 -2.01 -6.56 -6.33
CA LEU A 96 -1.49 -7.65 -7.17
C LEU A 96 -1.73 -7.36 -8.66
N ALA A 97 -2.94 -6.92 -9.03
CA ALA A 97 -3.26 -6.55 -10.40
C ALA A 97 -2.30 -5.46 -10.93
N ALA A 98 -1.99 -4.45 -10.08
CA ALA A 98 -1.06 -3.40 -10.45
C ALA A 98 0.39 -3.92 -10.57
N PHE A 99 0.85 -4.80 -9.68
CA PHE A 99 2.18 -5.41 -9.78
C PHE A 99 2.34 -6.22 -11.05
N LEU A 100 1.37 -7.09 -11.36
CA LEU A 100 1.39 -7.93 -12.57
C LEU A 100 1.34 -7.09 -13.85
N SER A 101 0.78 -5.88 -13.80
CA SER A 101 0.74 -4.95 -14.95
C SER A 101 2.07 -4.24 -15.19
N VAL A 102 2.91 -4.03 -14.16
CA VAL A 102 4.14 -3.22 -14.28
C VAL A 102 5.42 -4.05 -14.15
N CYS A 103 5.33 -5.29 -13.65
CA CYS A 103 6.44 -6.23 -13.50
C CYS A 103 6.15 -7.49 -14.35
N PRO A 104 6.55 -7.48 -15.63
CA PRO A 104 6.12 -8.50 -16.60
C PRO A 104 6.70 -9.91 -16.34
N ASN A 105 7.76 -10.01 -15.54
CA ASN A 105 8.40 -11.28 -15.22
C ASN A 105 7.77 -12.00 -14.02
N LEU A 106 6.80 -11.37 -13.35
CA LEU A 106 6.11 -12.02 -12.23
C LEU A 106 5.28 -13.21 -12.72
N ASP A 107 5.67 -14.40 -12.30
CA ASP A 107 5.01 -15.66 -12.64
C ASP A 107 4.63 -16.53 -11.42
N THR A 108 5.06 -16.12 -10.23
CA THR A 108 4.80 -16.81 -8.97
C THR A 108 4.13 -15.88 -7.96
N VAL A 109 2.99 -16.31 -7.43
CA VAL A 109 2.22 -15.56 -6.43
C VAL A 109 2.08 -16.39 -5.16
N LYS A 110 2.62 -15.87 -4.05
CA LYS A 110 2.45 -16.41 -2.70
C LYS A 110 1.30 -15.70 -2.00
N ILE A 111 0.41 -16.44 -1.36
CA ILE A 111 -0.80 -15.89 -0.73
C ILE A 111 -0.85 -16.29 0.74
N LYS A 112 -0.84 -15.30 1.64
CA LYS A 112 -1.12 -15.50 3.06
C LYS A 112 -2.40 -14.78 3.46
N GLY A 113 -3.37 -15.53 3.94
CA GLY A 113 -4.64 -15.03 4.45
C GLY A 113 -5.14 -15.81 5.65
N ARG A 114 -6.11 -15.25 6.37
CA ARG A 114 -6.76 -15.93 7.50
C ARG A 114 -7.99 -16.73 7.07
N GLY A 115 -8.67 -16.27 6.05
CA GLY A 115 -9.94 -16.86 5.61
C GLY A 115 -9.84 -17.53 4.26
N ARG A 116 -10.22 -18.82 4.17
CA ARG A 116 -10.17 -19.60 2.95
C ARG A 116 -10.92 -18.93 1.79
N ARG A 117 -12.11 -18.39 2.05
CA ARG A 117 -12.93 -17.71 1.03
C ARG A 117 -12.19 -16.58 0.30
N SER A 118 -11.39 -15.78 1.03
CA SER A 118 -10.66 -14.66 0.40
C SER A 118 -9.43 -15.13 -0.36
N ILE A 119 -8.81 -16.23 0.07
CA ILE A 119 -7.71 -16.88 -0.64
C ILE A 119 -8.23 -17.46 -1.95
N ASP A 120 -9.31 -18.25 -1.92
CA ASP A 120 -9.91 -18.85 -3.10
C ASP A 120 -10.36 -17.80 -4.11
N ALA A 121 -11.01 -16.72 -3.65
CA ALA A 121 -11.42 -15.61 -4.52
C ALA A 121 -10.24 -14.91 -5.20
N LEU A 122 -9.07 -14.84 -4.54
CA LEU A 122 -7.86 -14.30 -5.16
C LEU A 122 -7.26 -15.28 -6.17
N ILE A 123 -7.24 -16.58 -5.85
CA ILE A 123 -6.79 -17.63 -6.76
C ILE A 123 -7.63 -17.65 -8.04
N ASP A 124 -8.97 -17.62 -7.90
CA ASP A 124 -9.89 -17.61 -9.04
C ASP A 124 -9.67 -16.38 -9.92
N PHE A 125 -9.45 -15.21 -9.30
CA PHE A 125 -9.13 -13.98 -10.01
C PHE A 125 -7.82 -14.08 -10.78
N ILE A 126 -6.75 -14.62 -10.15
CA ILE A 126 -5.46 -14.79 -10.82
C ILE A 126 -5.62 -15.71 -12.03
N LYS A 127 -6.27 -16.85 -11.86
CA LYS A 127 -6.47 -17.83 -12.94
C LYS A 127 -7.28 -17.28 -14.11
N ALA A 128 -8.26 -16.42 -13.83
CA ALA A 128 -9.13 -15.83 -14.85
C ALA A 128 -8.45 -14.71 -15.64
N GLU A 129 -7.67 -13.87 -14.98
CA GLU A 129 -7.20 -12.58 -15.56
C GLU A 129 -5.69 -12.58 -15.89
N TYR A 130 -4.89 -13.48 -15.28
CA TYR A 130 -3.44 -13.45 -15.36
C TYR A 130 -2.82 -14.79 -15.74
N PRO A 131 -2.98 -15.26 -17.00
CA PRO A 131 -2.45 -16.55 -17.47
C PRO A 131 -0.92 -16.65 -17.43
N GLN A 132 -0.21 -15.53 -17.32
CA GLN A 132 1.24 -15.50 -17.12
C GLN A 132 1.70 -16.00 -15.75
N VAL A 133 0.81 -16.02 -14.75
CA VAL A 133 1.10 -16.58 -13.42
C VAL A 133 1.06 -18.09 -13.50
N LYS A 134 2.23 -18.72 -13.36
CA LYS A 134 2.41 -20.18 -13.46
C LYS A 134 2.22 -20.89 -12.12
N ASN A 135 2.66 -20.22 -11.04
CA ASN A 135 2.67 -20.81 -9.70
C ASN A 135 1.84 -19.96 -8.74
N ILE A 136 0.95 -20.61 -8.00
CA ILE A 136 0.17 -19.99 -6.92
C ILE A 136 0.37 -20.82 -5.67
N GLU A 137 0.99 -20.24 -4.64
CA GLU A 137 1.34 -20.89 -3.38
C GLU A 137 0.52 -20.30 -2.25
N VAL A 138 -0.20 -21.14 -1.50
CA VAL A 138 -0.91 -20.72 -0.28
C VAL A 138 -0.01 -21.01 0.91
N CYS A 139 0.42 -19.96 1.59
CA CYS A 139 1.39 -20.04 2.69
C CYS A 139 0.68 -20.20 4.04
N ASP A 140 1.21 -21.05 4.91
CA ASP A 140 0.70 -21.27 6.26
C ASP A 140 1.19 -20.22 7.27
N SER A 141 2.32 -19.56 6.99
CA SER A 141 2.90 -18.52 7.83
C SER A 141 3.25 -17.26 7.04
N VAL A 142 3.46 -16.15 7.76
CA VAL A 142 3.99 -14.90 7.19
C VAL A 142 5.44 -15.11 6.76
N GLU A 143 6.22 -15.87 7.53
CA GLU A 143 7.60 -16.20 7.19
C GLU A 143 7.69 -16.88 5.82
N GLU A 144 6.87 -17.90 5.59
CA GLU A 144 6.82 -18.63 4.32
C GLU A 144 6.43 -17.69 3.14
N ALA A 145 5.49 -16.78 3.36
CA ALA A 145 5.10 -15.81 2.34
C ALA A 145 6.21 -14.77 2.05
N VAL A 146 7.00 -14.38 3.06
CA VAL A 146 8.07 -13.38 2.91
C VAL A 146 9.31 -13.97 2.26
N LYS A 147 9.71 -15.20 2.66
CA LYS A 147 10.90 -15.86 2.13
C LYS A 147 10.85 -15.97 0.60
N ASP A 148 11.99 -15.68 -0.02
CA ASP A 148 12.23 -15.77 -1.47
C ASP A 148 11.29 -14.91 -2.34
N SER A 149 10.57 -13.96 -1.75
CA SER A 149 9.70 -13.02 -2.48
C SER A 149 10.45 -11.76 -2.88
N ASP A 150 10.34 -11.38 -4.16
CA ASP A 150 10.93 -10.15 -4.71
C ASP A 150 10.07 -8.93 -4.38
N ILE A 151 8.74 -9.12 -4.34
CA ILE A 151 7.79 -8.09 -3.92
C ILE A 151 6.94 -8.66 -2.79
N ILE A 152 6.86 -7.95 -1.66
CA ILE A 152 6.10 -8.35 -0.48
C ILE A 152 5.03 -7.28 -0.23
N SER A 153 3.75 -7.63 -0.29
CA SER A 153 2.66 -6.67 -0.11
C SER A 153 1.81 -6.97 1.12
N PHE A 154 1.83 -6.04 2.07
CA PHE A 154 1.03 -6.12 3.29
C PHE A 154 -0.28 -5.35 3.12
N THR A 155 -1.39 -6.09 3.01
CA THR A 155 -2.74 -5.56 2.78
C THR A 155 -3.76 -6.07 3.81
N THR A 156 -3.26 -6.40 5.00
CA THR A 156 -4.07 -6.87 6.11
C THR A 156 -4.96 -5.76 6.67
N THR A 157 -6.05 -6.12 7.33
CA THR A 157 -6.86 -5.15 8.07
C THR A 157 -6.13 -4.75 9.34
N VAL A 158 -5.81 -3.47 9.47
CA VAL A 158 -5.28 -2.88 10.70
C VAL A 158 -6.32 -3.01 11.82
N ARG A 159 -5.88 -3.34 13.02
CA ARG A 159 -6.66 -3.38 14.28
C ARG A 159 -6.03 -2.38 15.24
N ASP A 160 -6.76 -2.00 16.27
CA ASP A 160 -6.33 -1.01 17.26
C ASP A 160 -5.15 -1.47 18.16
N ASP A 161 -4.75 -2.74 18.04
CA ASP A 161 -3.65 -3.33 18.81
C ASP A 161 -2.45 -3.61 17.87
N GLU A 162 -1.36 -2.87 18.07
CA GLU A 162 -0.09 -3.04 17.35
C GLU A 162 0.47 -4.46 17.51
N ALA A 163 0.30 -5.09 18.67
CA ALA A 163 0.76 -6.47 18.91
C ALA A 163 0.10 -7.47 17.96
N SER A 164 -1.07 -7.13 17.39
CA SER A 164 -1.77 -7.95 16.39
C SER A 164 -1.17 -7.88 14.99
N PHE A 165 -0.24 -6.95 14.73
CA PHE A 165 0.39 -6.82 13.41
C PHE A 165 1.44 -7.90 13.22
N PRO A 166 1.60 -8.42 11.99
CA PRO A 166 2.64 -9.38 11.70
C PRO A 166 4.01 -8.76 11.97
N TYR A 167 4.83 -9.44 12.76
CA TYR A 167 6.23 -9.11 12.91
C TYR A 167 7.02 -9.73 11.76
N ILE A 168 7.93 -8.96 11.20
CA ILE A 168 8.76 -9.35 10.06
C ILE A 168 10.22 -9.38 10.52
N ASN A 169 10.76 -10.58 10.60
CA ASN A 169 12.18 -10.74 10.85
C ASN A 169 12.97 -10.44 9.56
N GLU A 170 13.97 -9.58 9.64
CA GLU A 170 14.80 -9.22 8.48
C GLU A 170 15.47 -10.41 7.81
N LYS A 171 15.76 -11.48 8.57
CA LYS A 171 16.38 -12.71 8.06
C LYS A 171 15.49 -13.48 7.07
N TRP A 172 14.19 -13.16 7.04
CA TRP A 172 13.27 -13.74 6.08
C TRP A 172 13.25 -12.99 4.75
N ILE A 173 13.74 -11.74 4.77
CA ILE A 173 13.65 -10.84 3.62
C ILE A 173 14.79 -11.15 2.65
N LYS A 174 14.42 -11.45 1.41
CA LYS A 174 15.37 -11.64 0.32
C LYS A 174 16.09 -10.31 0.03
N LYS A 175 17.40 -10.38 -0.23
CA LYS A 175 18.12 -9.21 -0.75
C LYS A 175 17.47 -8.71 -2.04
N GLY A 176 17.39 -7.40 -2.17
CA GLY A 176 16.72 -6.76 -3.30
C GLY A 176 15.19 -6.70 -3.22
N ALA A 177 14.57 -7.22 -2.16
CA ALA A 177 13.12 -7.20 -2.03
C ALA A 177 12.55 -5.78 -1.94
N LEU A 178 11.38 -5.59 -2.56
CA LEU A 178 10.49 -4.45 -2.35
C LEU A 178 9.38 -4.84 -1.36
N ILE A 179 9.31 -4.15 -0.24
CA ILE A 179 8.25 -4.32 0.75
C ILE A 179 7.24 -3.18 0.60
N SER A 180 6.11 -3.48 0.00
CA SER A 180 5.01 -2.52 -0.20
C SER A 180 4.04 -2.57 0.98
N MET A 181 3.84 -1.42 1.64
CA MET A 181 3.17 -1.30 2.92
C MET A 181 1.90 -0.42 2.85
N PRO A 182 0.84 -0.84 2.17
CA PRO A 182 -0.47 -0.17 2.28
C PRO A 182 -1.24 -0.53 3.57
N SER A 183 -0.64 -1.32 4.45
CA SER A 183 -1.13 -1.68 5.77
C SER A 183 0.03 -1.71 6.76
N ALA A 184 -0.20 -2.19 8.00
CA ALA A 184 0.80 -2.23 9.05
C ALA A 184 1.47 -3.60 9.17
N ALA A 185 2.77 -3.57 9.47
CA ALA A 185 3.56 -4.68 9.99
C ALA A 185 4.61 -4.12 10.95
N ARG A 186 5.16 -4.97 11.82
CA ARG A 186 6.22 -4.60 12.76
C ARG A 186 7.57 -5.04 12.24
N PHE A 187 8.53 -4.14 12.35
CA PHE A 187 9.94 -4.36 12.05
C PHE A 187 10.78 -3.91 13.22
N ASP A 188 12.00 -4.39 13.31
CA ASP A 188 12.98 -3.83 14.23
C ASP A 188 13.37 -2.42 13.77
N ASP A 189 13.47 -1.48 14.71
CA ASP A 189 13.86 -0.09 14.43
C ASP A 189 15.24 -0.03 13.76
N GLU A 190 16.15 -0.89 14.16
CA GLU A 190 17.50 -1.01 13.59
C GLU A 190 17.47 -1.41 12.10
N PHE A 191 16.55 -2.31 11.72
CA PHE A 191 16.34 -2.67 10.31
C PHE A 191 15.86 -1.47 9.50
N LEU A 192 14.84 -0.76 10.01
CA LEU A 192 14.29 0.42 9.32
C LEU A 192 15.30 1.56 9.23
N ALA A 193 16.08 1.79 10.29
CA ALA A 193 17.02 2.90 10.34
C ALA A 193 18.28 2.69 9.49
N ASN A 194 18.79 1.44 9.38
CA ASN A 194 20.15 1.22 8.89
C ASN A 194 20.28 0.15 7.78
N ARG A 195 19.21 -0.63 7.48
CA ARG A 195 19.34 -1.81 6.62
C ARG A 195 18.36 -1.85 5.45
N CYS A 196 17.56 -0.80 5.28
CA CYS A 196 16.69 -0.67 4.13
C CYS A 196 16.57 0.79 3.70
N LYS A 197 16.17 1.00 2.46
CA LYS A 197 15.81 2.32 1.94
C LYS A 197 14.35 2.61 2.26
N LEU A 198 14.07 3.80 2.78
CA LEU A 198 12.73 4.23 3.17
C LEU A 198 12.12 5.11 2.08
N VAL A 199 11.01 4.67 1.51
CA VAL A 199 10.29 5.42 0.49
C VAL A 199 8.84 5.62 0.93
N VAL A 200 8.27 6.78 0.64
CA VAL A 200 6.87 7.11 0.94
C VAL A 200 6.15 7.56 -0.33
N ASP A 201 4.82 7.40 -0.34
CA ASP A 201 3.97 7.85 -1.44
C ASP A 201 3.85 9.38 -1.51
N ASN A 202 3.81 10.06 -0.36
CA ASN A 202 3.86 11.52 -0.26
C ASN A 202 4.24 11.91 1.17
N TYR A 203 5.43 12.47 1.35
CA TYR A 203 5.93 12.81 2.69
C TYR A 203 5.06 13.86 3.41
N LYS A 204 4.48 14.81 2.70
CA LYS A 204 3.62 15.84 3.30
C LYS A 204 2.38 15.26 4.01
N LEU A 205 1.92 14.08 3.60
CA LEU A 205 0.84 13.38 4.30
C LEU A 205 1.28 12.97 5.71
N TYR A 206 2.51 12.49 5.85
CA TYR A 206 3.05 12.04 7.13
C TYR A 206 3.42 13.23 8.03
N GLU A 207 3.88 14.33 7.47
CA GLU A 207 4.06 15.61 8.20
C GLU A 207 2.72 16.10 8.76
N ALA A 208 1.65 16.11 7.97
CA ALA A 208 0.32 16.50 8.43
C ALA A 208 -0.19 15.59 9.55
N TRP A 209 0.10 14.31 9.50
CA TRP A 209 -0.25 13.39 10.59
C TRP A 209 0.62 13.60 11.84
N GLU A 210 1.90 13.93 11.69
CA GLU A 210 2.78 14.27 12.81
C GLU A 210 2.31 15.57 13.53
N GLU A 211 1.76 16.53 12.77
CA GLU A 211 1.14 17.75 13.32
C GLU A 211 -0.18 17.46 14.06
N GLU A 212 -1.05 16.60 13.48
CA GLU A 212 -2.34 16.24 14.07
C GLU A 212 -2.19 15.28 15.27
N TYR A 213 -1.27 14.36 15.19
CA TYR A 213 -0.95 13.33 16.19
C TYR A 213 0.56 13.38 16.52
N PRO A 214 0.96 14.25 17.47
CA PRO A 214 2.38 14.39 17.87
C PRO A 214 2.98 13.07 18.36
N TYR A 215 4.30 13.02 18.36
CA TYR A 215 5.09 11.86 18.77
C TYR A 215 4.57 11.16 20.05
N PRO A 216 4.41 9.83 20.03
CA PRO A 216 4.65 8.91 18.90
C PRO A 216 3.44 8.79 17.95
N SER A 217 3.58 9.36 16.75
CA SER A 217 2.51 9.42 15.73
C SER A 217 2.05 8.03 15.28
N TYR A 218 2.95 7.05 15.22
CA TYR A 218 2.65 5.67 14.83
C TYR A 218 1.64 4.98 15.76
N LYS A 219 1.57 5.39 17.02
CA LYS A 219 0.60 4.86 17.99
C LYS A 219 -0.84 5.15 17.56
N GLU A 220 -1.09 6.32 16.98
CA GLU A 220 -2.42 6.77 16.58
C GLU A 220 -2.72 6.45 15.10
N VAL A 221 -1.71 6.64 14.24
CA VAL A 221 -1.81 6.38 12.80
C VAL A 221 -0.86 5.24 12.42
N GLN A 222 -1.36 4.03 12.49
CA GLN A 222 -0.58 2.79 12.35
C GLN A 222 -0.27 2.47 10.87
N ILE A 223 0.51 3.36 10.24
CA ILE A 223 1.04 3.22 8.88
C ILE A 223 2.55 3.36 8.96
N ILE A 224 3.31 2.52 8.28
CA ILE A 224 4.77 2.46 8.45
C ILE A 224 5.47 3.80 8.21
N GLY A 225 4.92 4.68 7.39
CA GLY A 225 5.49 6.02 7.17
C GLY A 225 5.43 6.93 8.41
N THR A 226 4.43 6.75 9.31
CA THR A 226 4.43 7.46 10.60
C THR A 226 5.44 6.86 11.58
N LYS A 227 5.79 5.57 11.45
CA LYS A 227 6.94 5.01 12.16
C LYS A 227 8.25 5.64 11.67
N PHE A 228 8.37 5.98 10.39
CA PHE A 228 9.54 6.72 9.89
C PHE A 228 9.63 8.13 10.50
N THR A 229 8.49 8.84 10.65
CA THR A 229 8.50 10.15 11.34
C THR A 229 8.86 10.02 12.82
N ASP A 230 8.42 8.96 13.50
CA ASP A 230 8.81 8.69 14.87
C ASP A 230 10.32 8.40 15.00
N LEU A 231 10.90 7.59 14.11
CA LEU A 231 12.35 7.32 14.07
C LEU A 231 13.16 8.61 13.79
N LYS A 232 12.63 9.50 12.95
CA LYS A 232 13.21 10.83 12.71
C LYS A 232 13.17 11.66 13.99
N HIS A 233 12.06 11.68 14.71
CA HIS A 233 11.92 12.39 15.99
C HIS A 233 12.90 11.87 17.04
N GLU A 234 13.15 10.57 17.06
CA GLU A 234 14.11 9.90 17.95
C GLU A 234 15.59 10.13 17.54
N GLY A 235 15.84 10.79 16.40
CA GLY A 235 17.18 11.02 15.87
C GLY A 235 17.87 9.76 15.32
N LYS A 236 17.14 8.68 15.09
CA LYS A 236 17.66 7.43 14.52
C LYS A 236 17.85 7.53 13.00
N ILE A 237 17.05 8.36 12.34
CA ILE A 237 17.15 8.69 10.92
C ILE A 237 16.96 10.20 10.74
N LYS A 238 17.33 10.70 9.56
CA LYS A 238 17.13 12.10 9.17
C LYS A 238 15.97 12.22 8.19
N ARG A 239 15.51 13.47 7.92
CA ARG A 239 14.47 13.74 6.93
C ARG A 239 14.88 13.28 5.53
N GLU A 240 16.12 13.50 5.16
CA GLU A 240 16.69 13.12 3.86
C GLU A 240 16.75 11.61 3.63
N ASP A 241 16.68 10.79 4.67
CA ASP A 241 16.64 9.32 4.58
C ASP A 241 15.25 8.80 4.15
N ILE A 242 14.22 9.67 4.23
CA ILE A 242 12.85 9.34 3.80
C ILE A 242 12.60 9.95 2.41
N ILE A 243 12.57 9.11 1.40
CA ILE A 243 12.50 9.52 -0.01
C ILE A 243 11.04 9.56 -0.46
N ASP A 244 10.64 10.66 -1.09
CA ASP A 244 9.33 10.76 -1.74
C ASP A 244 9.37 10.05 -3.11
N ILE A 245 8.39 9.21 -3.40
CA ILE A 245 8.33 8.51 -4.69
C ILE A 245 8.28 9.49 -5.88
N ALA A 246 7.74 10.69 -5.68
CA ALA A 246 7.68 11.72 -6.71
C ALA A 246 9.07 12.20 -7.13
N ASP A 247 10.04 12.24 -6.22
CA ASP A 247 11.41 12.60 -6.54
C ASP A 247 12.10 11.52 -7.39
N ILE A 248 11.76 10.25 -7.16
CA ILE A 248 12.22 9.14 -8.01
C ILE A 248 11.58 9.22 -9.41
N ILE A 249 10.27 9.44 -9.48
CA ILE A 249 9.53 9.55 -10.75
C ILE A 249 10.04 10.71 -11.61
N THR A 250 10.41 11.82 -10.98
CA THR A 250 10.90 13.03 -11.66
C THR A 250 12.40 13.02 -11.92
N GLY A 251 13.12 11.97 -11.49
CA GLY A 251 14.57 11.81 -11.69
C GLY A 251 15.44 12.65 -10.77
N LYS A 252 14.86 13.24 -9.71
CA LYS A 252 15.63 13.96 -8.68
C LYS A 252 16.36 13.00 -7.74
N HIS A 253 15.86 11.77 -7.60
CA HIS A 253 16.47 10.69 -6.84
C HIS A 253 16.53 9.42 -7.69
N PRO A 254 17.63 8.64 -7.67
CA PRO A 254 17.80 7.46 -8.53
C PRO A 254 16.84 6.31 -8.23
N GLY A 255 16.22 6.28 -7.05
CA GLY A 255 15.40 5.17 -6.60
C GLY A 255 16.25 3.98 -6.13
N ARG A 256 16.08 2.82 -6.73
CA ARG A 256 16.93 1.65 -6.47
C ARG A 256 18.34 1.86 -7.04
N GLU A 257 19.36 1.71 -6.21
CA GLU A 257 20.77 1.92 -6.58
C GLU A 257 21.56 0.61 -6.65
N SER A 258 21.06 -0.46 -6.04
CA SER A 258 21.66 -1.80 -6.18
C SER A 258 20.62 -2.92 -6.17
N ASP A 259 21.00 -4.08 -6.74
CA ASP A 259 20.14 -5.26 -6.77
C ASP A 259 19.97 -5.93 -5.40
N ASP A 260 20.86 -5.67 -4.46
CA ASP A 260 20.79 -6.19 -3.08
C ASP A 260 19.99 -5.30 -2.13
N GLU A 261 19.66 -4.08 -2.54
CA GLU A 261 19.02 -3.08 -1.69
C GLU A 261 17.57 -3.48 -1.35
N ILE A 262 17.27 -3.59 -0.06
CA ILE A 262 15.90 -3.79 0.43
C ILE A 262 15.23 -2.42 0.52
N ILE A 263 14.01 -2.31 0.00
CA ILE A 263 13.25 -1.06 0.01
C ILE A 263 11.92 -1.27 0.74
N VAL A 264 11.64 -0.43 1.73
CA VAL A 264 10.34 -0.36 2.40
C VAL A 264 9.57 0.84 1.87
N TYR A 265 8.49 0.57 1.17
CA TYR A 265 7.64 1.59 0.56
C TYR A 265 6.33 1.74 1.33
N SER A 266 6.19 2.86 2.02
CA SER A 266 4.95 3.22 2.74
C SER A 266 3.91 3.78 1.80
N VAL A 267 2.69 3.30 1.92
CA VAL A 267 1.53 3.75 1.13
C VAL A 267 0.44 4.21 2.08
N GLY A 268 0.41 5.51 2.37
CA GLY A 268 -0.60 6.14 3.21
C GLY A 268 -1.96 6.28 2.54
N GLY A 269 -1.94 6.25 1.23
CA GLY A 269 -3.15 6.31 0.41
C GLY A 269 -3.76 7.71 0.40
N MET A 270 -3.16 8.63 -0.30
CA MET A 270 -3.74 9.94 -0.56
C MET A 270 -5.19 9.85 -1.05
N PRO A 271 -6.08 10.70 -0.55
CA PRO A 271 -7.46 10.79 -1.08
C PRO A 271 -7.51 11.20 -2.54
#